data_b22fd658c30f4b65ac802b5c4fa6c5bd
#
_entry.id   b22fd658c30f4b65ac802b5c4fa6c5bd
#
_cell.length_a   1.000
_cell.length_b   1.000
_cell.length_c   1.000
_cell.angle_alpha   90.00
_cell.angle_beta   90.00
_cell.angle_gamma   90.00
#
_symmetry.space_group_name_H-M   'P 1'
#
loop_
_entity.id
_entity.type
_entity.pdbx_description
1 polymer ?
#
loop_
_entity_poly.entity_id
_entity_poly.type
_entity_poly.pdbx_seq_one_letter_code
_entity_poly.pdbx_strand_id
1 'polypeptide(L)'
;CNFWALYDNNPHLVGTTIHLLSKGLDSGPMLYHAMSNIKINPFEYTMSTIKSAFHSIVERIKDNSIFKIKPIAQDRSKEIRYSRKVEFHEDILKDYFEKKINLNDKKFDNSLLKEPFFLNK
;
A
#
# COMPACT_ATOMS: atom_id res chain seq x y z
N CYS A 1 -3.49 -4.80 3.65
CA CYS A 1 -3.98 -5.25 2.36
C CYS A 1 -4.81 -4.14 1.70
N ASN A 2 -4.55 -3.88 0.43
CA ASN A 2 -5.17 -2.79 -0.32
C ASN A 2 -6.70 -2.87 -0.40
N PHE A 3 -7.26 -4.08 -0.45
CA PHE A 3 -8.71 -4.28 -0.40
C PHE A 3 -9.32 -3.65 0.85
N TRP A 4 -8.75 -3.91 2.01
CA TRP A 4 -9.28 -3.40 3.28
C TRP A 4 -9.13 -1.88 3.39
N ALA A 5 -8.05 -1.32 2.85
CA ALA A 5 -7.90 0.14 2.79
C ALA A 5 -9.04 0.77 1.97
N LEU A 6 -9.41 0.17 0.85
CA LEU A 6 -10.55 0.62 0.05
C LEU A 6 -11.89 0.37 0.76
N TYR A 7 -12.06 -0.82 1.35
CA TYR A 7 -13.25 -1.18 2.09
C TYR A 7 -13.56 -0.22 3.25
N ASP A 8 -12.52 0.21 3.98
CA ASP A 8 -12.61 1.17 5.07
C ASP A 8 -12.59 2.64 4.60
N ASN A 9 -12.75 2.87 3.29
CA ASN A 9 -12.75 4.20 2.69
C ASN A 9 -11.47 5.02 2.96
N ASN A 10 -10.32 4.34 2.89
CA ASN A 10 -8.98 4.91 3.02
C ASN A 10 -8.15 4.72 1.73
N PRO A 11 -8.60 5.22 0.56
CA PRO A 11 -7.92 5.00 -0.71
C PRO A 11 -6.49 5.56 -0.74
N HIS A 12 -6.18 6.54 0.10
CA HIS A 12 -4.83 7.11 0.26
C HIS A 12 -3.84 6.15 0.91
N LEU A 13 -4.31 5.04 1.52
CA LEU A 13 -3.45 4.00 2.11
C LEU A 13 -3.21 2.83 1.15
N VAL A 14 -3.75 2.87 -0.07
CA VAL A 14 -3.51 1.85 -1.08
C VAL A 14 -2.10 2.01 -1.62
N GLY A 15 -1.29 0.98 -1.46
CA GLY A 15 0.11 0.99 -1.86
C GLY A 15 0.76 -0.38 -1.69
N THR A 16 2.03 -0.45 -2.05
CA THR A 16 2.88 -1.62 -1.87
C THR A 16 4.12 -1.22 -1.08
N THR A 17 4.33 -1.85 0.05
CA THR A 17 5.47 -1.55 0.92
C THR A 17 6.67 -2.41 0.55
N ILE A 18 7.82 -1.79 0.35
CA ILE A 18 9.11 -2.45 0.19
C ILE A 18 9.77 -2.48 1.57
N HIS A 19 10.08 -3.66 2.05
CA HIS A 19 10.70 -3.85 3.36
C HIS A 19 11.80 -4.91 3.31
N LEU A 20 12.68 -4.88 4.30
CA LEU A 20 13.69 -5.92 4.48
C LEU A 20 13.04 -7.20 5.01
N LEU A 21 13.61 -8.35 4.65
CA LEU A 21 13.16 -9.62 5.21
C LEU A 21 13.48 -9.71 6.70
N SER A 22 12.58 -10.30 7.45
CA SER A 22 12.75 -10.65 8.86
C SER A 22 12.21 -12.04 9.13
N LYS A 23 12.39 -12.58 10.34
CA LYS A 23 11.84 -13.88 10.72
C LYS A 23 10.31 -13.90 10.76
N GLY A 24 9.67 -12.76 11.02
CA GLY A 24 8.22 -12.64 11.02
C GLY A 24 7.68 -12.37 9.62
N LEU A 25 6.42 -12.76 9.38
CA LEU A 25 5.74 -12.46 8.14
C LEU A 25 5.47 -10.95 8.05
N ASP A 26 5.92 -10.33 6.95
CA ASP A 26 5.70 -8.92 6.63
C ASP A 26 6.04 -7.92 7.75
N SER A 27 6.98 -8.28 8.64
CA SER A 27 7.33 -7.51 9.83
C SER A 27 8.69 -6.81 9.78
N GLY A 28 9.40 -6.92 8.67
CA GLY A 28 10.71 -6.30 8.50
C GLY A 28 10.67 -4.78 8.42
N PRO A 29 11.79 -4.10 8.69
CA PRO A 29 11.88 -2.65 8.55
C PRO A 29 11.55 -2.18 7.15
N MET A 30 10.74 -1.13 7.04
CA MET A 30 10.29 -0.57 5.77
C MET A 30 11.40 0.25 5.12
N LEU A 31 11.55 0.11 3.80
CA LEU A 31 12.39 0.98 2.99
C LEU A 31 11.57 2.15 2.41
N TYR A 32 10.48 1.84 1.72
CA TYR A 32 9.58 2.86 1.15
C TYR A 32 8.24 2.26 0.73
N HIS A 33 7.31 3.13 0.40
CA HIS A 33 6.01 2.76 -0.17
C HIS A 33 5.96 3.11 -1.65
N ALA A 34 5.60 2.14 -2.49
CA ALA A 34 5.32 2.36 -3.89
C ALA A 34 3.82 2.58 -4.07
N MET A 35 3.45 3.65 -4.74
CA MET A 35 2.08 4.07 -4.92
C MET A 35 1.80 4.37 -6.38
N SER A 36 0.53 4.53 -6.73
CA SER A 36 0.09 4.94 -8.06
C SER A 36 -1.01 5.98 -7.95
N ASN A 37 -1.34 6.61 -9.07
CA ASN A 37 -2.53 7.44 -9.15
C ASN A 37 -3.78 6.61 -8.85
N ILE A 38 -4.77 7.23 -8.24
CA ILE A 38 -6.06 6.60 -7.93
C ILE A 38 -6.72 6.14 -9.25
N LYS A 39 -7.25 4.91 -9.23
CA LYS A 39 -8.03 4.31 -10.31
C LYS A 39 -9.44 4.02 -9.82
N ILE A 40 -10.42 4.15 -10.70
CA ILE A 40 -11.82 3.87 -10.38
C ILE A 40 -12.02 2.38 -10.06
N ASN A 41 -11.39 1.50 -10.85
CA ASN A 41 -11.44 0.07 -10.61
C ASN A 41 -10.47 -0.31 -9.49
N PRO A 42 -10.93 -0.93 -8.39
CA PRO A 42 -10.10 -1.27 -7.24
C PRO A 42 -9.01 -2.30 -7.55
N PHE A 43 -9.29 -3.25 -8.45
CA PHE A 43 -8.27 -4.22 -8.89
C PHE A 43 -7.19 -3.53 -9.71
N GLU A 44 -7.57 -2.69 -10.65
CA GLU A 44 -6.62 -1.91 -11.43
C GLU A 44 -5.78 -1.00 -10.53
N TYR A 45 -6.40 -0.38 -9.52
CA TYR A 45 -5.69 0.45 -8.56
C TYR A 45 -4.65 -0.35 -7.78
N THR A 46 -5.05 -1.49 -7.21
CA THR A 46 -4.14 -2.39 -6.49
C THR A 46 -2.99 -2.87 -7.38
N MET A 47 -3.30 -3.33 -8.59
CA MET A 47 -2.29 -3.81 -9.54
C MET A 47 -1.34 -2.71 -10.00
N SER A 48 -1.82 -1.49 -10.12
CA SER A 48 -0.97 -0.33 -10.46
C SER A 48 0.08 -0.06 -9.40
N THR A 49 -0.24 -0.21 -8.11
CA THR A 49 0.75 -0.05 -7.03
C THR A 49 1.80 -1.15 -7.03
N ILE A 50 1.41 -2.38 -7.36
CA ILE A 50 2.34 -3.51 -7.49
C ILE A 50 3.30 -3.28 -8.67
N LYS A 51 2.78 -2.86 -9.81
CA LYS A 51 3.62 -2.50 -10.99
C LYS A 51 4.59 -1.37 -10.65
N SER A 52 4.12 -0.36 -9.93
CA SER A 52 4.97 0.73 -9.44
C SER A 52 6.10 0.22 -8.54
N ALA A 53 5.80 -0.72 -7.63
CA ALA A 53 6.78 -1.33 -6.74
C ALA A 53 7.88 -2.07 -7.52
N PHE A 54 7.50 -2.94 -8.45
CA PHE A 54 8.48 -3.68 -9.26
C PHE A 54 9.35 -2.74 -10.10
N HIS A 55 8.76 -1.78 -10.76
CA HIS A 55 9.50 -0.81 -11.55
C HIS A 55 10.49 -0.03 -10.68
N SER A 56 10.03 0.48 -9.55
CA SER A 56 10.86 1.28 -8.64
C SER A 56 12.01 0.50 -8.01
N ILE A 57 11.82 -0.79 -7.69
CA ILE A 57 12.88 -1.65 -7.17
C ILE A 57 13.99 -1.81 -8.20
N VAL A 58 13.62 -2.10 -9.46
CA VAL A 58 14.60 -2.27 -10.54
C VAL A 58 15.44 -1.00 -10.73
N GLU A 59 14.80 0.17 -10.80
CA GLU A 59 15.50 1.44 -10.95
C GLU A 59 16.41 1.76 -9.75
N ARG A 60 15.91 1.56 -8.53
CA ARG A 60 16.68 1.80 -7.31
C ARG A 60 17.84 0.83 -7.09
N ILE A 61 17.76 -0.38 -7.63
CA ILE A 61 18.90 -1.32 -7.64
C ILE A 61 19.92 -0.89 -8.68
N LYS A 62 19.49 -0.52 -9.89
CA LYS A 62 20.39 -0.10 -10.98
C LYS A 62 21.24 1.11 -10.62
N ASP A 63 20.64 2.10 -9.94
CA ASP A 63 21.33 3.33 -9.54
C ASP A 63 21.93 3.28 -8.13
N ASN A 64 21.84 2.13 -7.45
CA ASN A 64 22.28 1.90 -6.06
C ASN A 64 21.58 2.78 -5.02
N SER A 65 20.50 3.46 -5.35
CA SER A 65 19.80 4.33 -4.40
C SER A 65 19.11 3.55 -3.29
N ILE A 66 18.71 2.29 -3.54
CA ILE A 66 18.07 1.45 -2.54
C ILE A 66 18.94 1.25 -1.29
N PHE A 67 20.28 1.19 -1.45
CA PHE A 67 21.23 0.99 -0.36
C PHE A 67 21.46 2.25 0.49
N LYS A 68 21.00 3.40 0.00
CA LYS A 68 21.08 4.69 0.71
C LYS A 68 19.84 4.95 1.57
N ILE A 69 18.77 4.18 1.38
CA ILE A 69 17.55 4.34 2.13
C ILE A 69 17.75 3.80 3.55
N LYS A 70 17.50 4.64 4.56
CA LYS A 70 17.54 4.22 5.96
C LYS A 70 16.26 3.43 6.29
N PRO A 71 16.38 2.15 6.68
CA PRO A 71 15.21 1.36 7.06
C PRO A 71 14.48 1.96 8.28
N ILE A 72 13.15 1.93 8.25
CA ILE A 72 12.29 2.43 9.32
C ILE A 72 11.54 1.24 9.92
N ALA A 73 11.67 1.04 11.23
CA ALA A 73 10.95 -0.01 11.93
C ALA A 73 9.43 0.20 11.81
N GLN A 74 8.70 -0.90 11.62
CA GLN A 74 7.25 -0.86 11.65
C GLN A 74 6.77 -0.59 13.08
N ASP A 75 5.85 0.35 13.21
CA ASP A 75 5.26 0.73 14.50
C ASP A 75 3.83 0.16 14.58
N ARG A 76 3.69 -0.96 15.26
CA ARG A 76 2.40 -1.64 15.43
C ARG A 76 1.37 -0.81 16.19
N SER A 77 1.79 0.15 17.00
CA SER A 77 0.85 1.04 17.70
C SER A 77 0.05 1.93 16.75
N LYS A 78 0.50 2.06 15.51
CA LYS A 78 -0.13 2.82 14.43
C LYS A 78 -0.90 1.95 13.45
N GLU A 79 -1.05 0.67 13.74
CA GLU A 79 -1.83 -0.24 12.92
C GLU A 79 -3.30 0.16 12.94
N ILE A 80 -3.83 0.52 11.78
CA ILE A 80 -5.23 0.96 11.64
C ILE A 80 -6.16 -0.23 11.59
N ARG A 81 -5.70 -1.33 10.95
CA ARG A 81 -6.49 -2.55 10.79
C ARG A 81 -5.59 -3.77 10.75
N TYR A 82 -5.96 -4.76 11.52
CA TYR A 82 -5.48 -6.13 11.41
C TYR A 82 -6.62 -7.01 10.90
N SER A 83 -6.41 -7.76 9.82
CA SER A 83 -7.42 -8.64 9.25
C SER A 83 -6.85 -10.03 9.02
N ARG A 84 -7.64 -11.05 9.38
CA ARG A 84 -7.30 -12.46 9.12
C ARG A 84 -7.87 -12.89 7.78
N LYS A 85 -7.26 -13.90 7.17
CA LYS A 85 -7.73 -14.47 5.90
C LYS A 85 -9.20 -14.89 5.95
N VAL A 86 -9.66 -15.40 7.08
CA VAL A 86 -11.05 -15.87 7.29
C VAL A 86 -12.07 -14.73 7.21
N GLU A 87 -11.67 -13.49 7.43
CA GLU A 87 -12.55 -12.32 7.35
C GLU A 87 -12.84 -11.90 5.91
N PHE A 88 -12.04 -12.40 4.95
CA PHE A 88 -12.23 -12.14 3.54
C PHE A 88 -13.07 -13.28 2.92
N HIS A 89 -14.37 -13.05 2.79
CA HIS A 89 -15.34 -13.99 2.27
C HIS A 89 -16.34 -13.31 1.33
N GLU A 90 -17.22 -14.10 0.71
CA GLU A 90 -18.12 -13.63 -0.34
C GLU A 90 -19.04 -12.48 0.09
N ASP A 91 -19.55 -12.49 1.32
CA ASP A 91 -20.45 -11.43 1.81
C ASP A 91 -19.74 -10.10 1.94
N ILE A 92 -18.46 -10.11 2.34
CA ILE A 92 -17.62 -8.91 2.38
C ILE A 92 -17.40 -8.34 0.97
N LEU A 93 -17.23 -9.20 -0.02
CA LEU A 93 -17.12 -8.76 -1.40
C LEU A 93 -18.43 -8.13 -1.91
N LYS A 94 -19.56 -8.75 -1.60
CA LYS A 94 -20.88 -8.19 -1.94
C LYS A 94 -21.07 -6.82 -1.30
N ASP A 95 -20.82 -6.72 0.00
CA ASP A 95 -20.90 -5.44 0.74
C ASP A 95 -19.98 -4.38 0.14
N TYR A 96 -18.75 -4.76 -0.25
CA TYR A 96 -17.82 -3.86 -0.91
C TYR A 96 -18.38 -3.30 -2.23
N PHE A 97 -19.00 -4.14 -3.08
CA PHE A 97 -19.57 -3.69 -4.34
C PHE A 97 -20.86 -2.86 -4.15
N GLU A 98 -21.59 -3.07 -3.07
CA GLU A 98 -22.74 -2.25 -2.71
C GLU A 98 -22.35 -0.89 -2.11
N LYS A 99 -21.17 -0.81 -1.48
CA LYS A 99 -20.62 0.45 -1.00
C LYS A 99 -20.24 1.35 -2.18
N LYS A 100 -20.84 2.52 -2.25
CA LYS A 100 -20.42 3.57 -3.19
C LYS A 100 -19.15 4.24 -2.65
N ILE A 101 -18.01 3.60 -2.85
CA ILE A 101 -16.72 4.17 -2.45
C ILE A 101 -16.37 5.29 -3.42
N ASN A 102 -16.38 6.52 -2.92
CA ASN A 102 -16.01 7.67 -3.72
C ASN A 102 -14.49 7.83 -3.72
N LEU A 103 -13.84 7.28 -4.74
CA LEU A 103 -12.39 7.39 -4.91
C LEU A 103 -11.94 8.78 -5.36
N ASN A 104 -12.88 9.62 -5.83
CA ASN A 104 -12.57 10.94 -6.39
C ASN A 104 -12.47 12.04 -5.33
N ASP A 105 -13.10 11.88 -4.16
CA ASP A 105 -13.22 12.94 -3.16
C ASP A 105 -12.04 13.06 -2.20
N LYS A 106 -11.17 12.06 -2.14
CA LYS A 106 -10.00 12.10 -1.27
C LYS A 106 -8.75 12.43 -2.07
N LYS A 107 -8.31 13.67 -1.93
CA LYS A 107 -6.95 14.03 -2.36
C LYS A 107 -5.96 13.17 -1.60
N PHE A 108 -4.95 12.73 -2.32
CA PHE A 108 -3.84 12.01 -1.74
C PHE A 108 -3.14 12.90 -0.69
N ASP A 109 -3.23 12.49 0.56
CA ASP A 109 -2.58 13.22 1.66
C ASP A 109 -1.21 12.60 1.95
N ASN A 110 -0.19 13.21 1.38
CA ASN A 110 1.20 12.78 1.58
C ASN A 110 1.66 12.89 3.05
N SER A 111 0.98 13.69 3.88
CA SER A 111 1.34 13.86 5.29
C SER A 111 1.15 12.59 6.13
N LEU A 112 0.29 11.68 5.66
CA LEU A 112 0.04 10.39 6.31
C LEU A 112 1.11 9.35 5.98
N LEU A 113 1.95 9.60 4.98
CA LEU A 113 3.02 8.70 4.57
C LEU A 113 4.33 9.16 5.19
N LYS A 114 5.07 8.19 5.72
CA LYS A 114 6.44 8.45 6.15
C LYS A 114 7.38 8.36 4.94
N GLU A 115 8.23 9.36 4.80
CA GLU A 115 9.35 9.28 3.87
C GLU A 115 10.28 8.10 4.23
N PRO A 116 10.90 7.43 3.25
CA PRO A 116 10.81 7.68 1.81
C PRO A 116 9.63 6.94 1.16
N PHE A 117 8.98 7.59 0.23
CA PHE A 117 7.95 6.96 -0.62
C PHE A 117 8.24 7.19 -2.10
N PHE A 118 7.64 6.38 -2.94
CA PHE A 118 7.75 6.47 -4.38
C PHE A 118 6.35 6.46 -5.00
N LEU A 119 6.04 7.48 -5.79
CA LEU A 119 4.78 7.59 -6.52
C LEU A 119 5.05 7.37 -8.02
N ASN A 120 4.43 6.36 -8.59
CA ASN A 120 4.43 6.15 -10.03
C ASN A 120 3.27 6.95 -10.65
N LYS A 121 3.63 7.88 -11.47
CA LYS A 121 2.67 8.74 -12.20
C LYS A 121 2.02 7.99 -13.36
#